data_7bf046132d752356ee5205c01432350f
#
_entry.id   7bf046132d752356ee5205c01432350f
#
_cell.length_a   1.000
_cell.length_b   1.000
_cell.length_c   1.000
_cell.angle_alpha   90.00
_cell.angle_beta   90.00
_cell.angle_gamma   90.00
#
_symmetry.space_group_name_H-M   'P 1'
#
loop_
_entity.id
_entity.type
_entity.pdbx_description
1 polymer ?
#
loop_
_entity_poly.entity_id
_entity_poly.type
_entity_poly.pdbx_seq_one_letter_code
_entity_poly.pdbx_strand_id
1 'polypeptide(L)'
;DGQAGVMGVLEGSKTMLGRSDWLVSEGVEFPKDIDDALTRSRRAGHGSSILSVSGKAIAVFEFYHDDARDGVAELLQSLSDSGISVEILSGDEQSSVEQFARGFGIPASSCRGGVDPEGKAIWVTEKSKAGKTLMAGDGFNDAGALAAADVGIAVGSGEQVNLDAADVLIPGDDPRALSQLIAMAKTTRSVVMANVIISIGVTALPVSYTHLTLPTMELV
;
A
#
# COMPACT_ATOMS: atom_id res chain seq x y z
N ASP A 1 0.98 5.84 -19.70
CA ASP A 1 -0.45 6.08 -19.89
C ASP A 1 -1.20 5.09 -19.03
N GLY A 2 -1.76 5.58 -17.91
CA GLY A 2 -2.67 4.79 -17.09
C GLY A 2 -3.90 4.44 -17.93
N GLN A 3 -3.92 3.24 -18.50
CA GLN A 3 -4.97 2.83 -19.42
C GLN A 3 -6.29 2.72 -18.65
N ALA A 4 -7.16 3.71 -18.84
CA ALA A 4 -8.53 3.70 -18.31
C ALA A 4 -9.41 2.60 -18.98
N GLY A 5 -8.86 1.87 -19.97
CA GLY A 5 -9.54 0.82 -20.71
C GLY A 5 -8.74 0.31 -21.91
N VAL A 6 -9.35 -0.60 -22.64
CA VAL A 6 -8.83 -1.19 -23.88
C VAL A 6 -9.79 -0.90 -25.04
N MET A 7 -9.22 -0.72 -26.24
CA MET A 7 -9.97 -0.45 -27.45
C MET A 7 -9.47 -1.38 -28.57
N GLY A 8 -10.38 -1.90 -29.37
CA GLY A 8 -10.08 -2.74 -30.52
C GLY A 8 -11.20 -2.75 -31.54
N VAL A 9 -11.04 -3.54 -32.58
CA VAL A 9 -12.08 -3.80 -33.59
C VAL A 9 -12.47 -5.26 -33.51
N LEU A 10 -13.72 -5.53 -33.21
CA LEU A 10 -14.30 -6.87 -33.18
C LEU A 10 -15.38 -6.96 -34.25
N GLU A 11 -15.27 -7.91 -35.14
CA GLU A 11 -16.23 -8.12 -36.26
C GLU A 11 -16.52 -6.84 -37.06
N GLY A 12 -15.49 -6.01 -37.29
CA GLY A 12 -15.62 -4.74 -38.01
C GLY A 12 -16.20 -3.57 -37.19
N SER A 13 -16.54 -3.78 -35.94
CA SER A 13 -17.08 -2.76 -35.04
C SER A 13 -16.06 -2.27 -34.03
N LYS A 14 -15.92 -0.94 -33.88
CA LYS A 14 -15.09 -0.36 -32.80
C LYS A 14 -15.67 -0.79 -31.45
N THR A 15 -14.87 -1.53 -30.69
CA THR A 15 -15.26 -2.06 -29.38
C THR A 15 -14.31 -1.52 -28.31
N MET A 16 -14.86 -1.08 -27.19
CA MET A 16 -14.12 -0.50 -26.09
C MET A 16 -14.60 -1.09 -24.78
N LEU A 17 -13.68 -1.40 -23.87
CA LEU A 17 -13.96 -1.87 -22.51
C LEU A 17 -13.12 -1.05 -21.53
N GLY A 18 -13.76 -0.40 -20.57
CA GLY A 18 -13.04 0.42 -19.61
C GLY A 18 -13.94 1.22 -18.68
N ARG A 19 -13.33 2.18 -17.98
CA ARG A 19 -14.04 3.04 -17.03
C ARG A 19 -15.00 4.01 -17.73
N SER A 20 -16.05 4.37 -17.02
CA SER A 20 -17.11 5.25 -17.53
C SER A 20 -16.59 6.63 -17.94
N ASP A 21 -15.71 7.23 -17.16
CA ASP A 21 -15.12 8.54 -17.41
C ASP A 21 -14.33 8.58 -18.74
N TRP A 22 -13.54 7.55 -18.99
CA TRP A 22 -12.80 7.41 -20.24
C TRP A 22 -13.74 7.20 -21.43
N LEU A 23 -14.74 6.32 -21.33
CA LEU A 23 -15.69 6.07 -22.40
C LEU A 23 -16.51 7.33 -22.74
N VAL A 24 -16.86 8.15 -21.74
CA VAL A 24 -17.50 9.45 -21.96
C VAL A 24 -16.57 10.39 -22.73
N SER A 25 -15.28 10.45 -22.39
CA SER A 25 -14.30 11.27 -23.12
C SER A 25 -14.09 10.82 -24.57
N GLU A 26 -14.30 9.51 -24.84
CA GLU A 26 -14.28 8.92 -26.19
C GLU A 26 -15.60 9.09 -26.97
N GLY A 27 -16.58 9.79 -26.39
CA GLY A 27 -17.86 10.09 -27.02
C GLY A 27 -18.85 8.93 -27.08
N VAL A 28 -18.72 7.95 -26.19
CA VAL A 28 -19.65 6.80 -26.08
C VAL A 28 -21.00 7.29 -25.53
N GLU A 29 -22.09 6.91 -26.19
CA GLU A 29 -23.45 7.12 -25.72
C GLU A 29 -23.83 6.09 -24.64
N PHE A 30 -24.40 6.58 -23.53
CA PHE A 30 -24.86 5.74 -22.43
C PHE A 30 -26.41 5.68 -22.43
N PRO A 31 -27.00 4.54 -22.80
CA PRO A 31 -28.44 4.33 -22.66
C PRO A 31 -28.85 4.42 -21.19
N LYS A 32 -30.12 4.79 -20.96
CA LYS A 32 -30.65 5.03 -19.62
C LYS A 32 -30.52 3.81 -18.69
N ASP A 33 -30.73 2.61 -19.20
CA ASP A 33 -30.58 1.36 -18.47
C ASP A 33 -29.13 1.11 -18.00
N ILE A 34 -28.15 1.46 -18.81
CA ILE A 34 -26.72 1.41 -18.49
C ILE A 34 -26.38 2.48 -17.44
N ASP A 35 -26.88 3.70 -17.60
CA ASP A 35 -26.62 4.78 -16.64
C ASP A 35 -27.27 4.48 -15.26
N ASP A 36 -28.48 3.94 -15.26
CA ASP A 36 -29.15 3.47 -14.04
C ASP A 36 -28.37 2.33 -13.37
N ALA A 37 -27.79 1.39 -14.14
CA ALA A 37 -26.95 0.30 -13.61
C ALA A 37 -25.67 0.85 -12.98
N LEU A 38 -24.98 1.77 -13.66
CA LEU A 38 -23.78 2.43 -13.13
C LEU A 38 -24.06 3.19 -11.84
N THR A 39 -25.21 3.89 -11.79
CA THR A 39 -25.61 4.62 -10.57
C THR A 39 -25.86 3.67 -9.41
N ARG A 40 -26.46 2.51 -9.66
CA ARG A 40 -26.65 1.49 -8.63
C ARG A 40 -25.31 0.91 -8.15
N SER A 41 -24.43 0.55 -9.09
CA SER A 41 -23.09 0.02 -8.82
C SER A 41 -22.28 0.98 -7.94
N ARG A 42 -22.22 2.26 -8.30
CA ARG A 42 -21.54 3.31 -7.52
C ARG A 42 -22.11 3.47 -6.12
N ARG A 43 -23.45 3.46 -5.97
CA ARG A 43 -24.10 3.54 -4.64
C ARG A 43 -23.79 2.34 -3.76
N ALA A 44 -23.60 1.17 -4.38
CA ALA A 44 -23.20 -0.04 -3.69
C ALA A 44 -21.68 -0.11 -3.40
N GLY A 45 -20.89 0.85 -3.93
CA GLY A 45 -19.43 0.88 -3.79
C GLY A 45 -18.71 -0.17 -4.62
N HIS A 46 -19.37 -0.70 -5.66
CA HIS A 46 -18.77 -1.68 -6.56
C HIS A 46 -17.95 -1.00 -7.64
N GLY A 47 -16.80 -1.58 -7.98
CA GLY A 47 -16.06 -1.23 -9.18
C GLY A 47 -16.86 -1.60 -10.43
N SER A 48 -16.71 -0.84 -11.53
CA SER A 48 -17.40 -1.18 -12.77
C SER A 48 -16.54 -0.91 -14.00
N SER A 49 -16.68 -1.78 -15.01
CA SER A 49 -16.20 -1.57 -16.36
C SER A 49 -17.36 -1.66 -17.36
N ILE A 50 -17.32 -0.84 -18.38
CA ILE A 50 -18.38 -0.75 -19.38
C ILE A 50 -17.86 -1.23 -20.72
N LEU A 51 -18.64 -2.08 -21.38
CA LEU A 51 -18.42 -2.48 -22.76
C LEU A 51 -19.22 -1.58 -23.67
N SER A 52 -18.55 -1.01 -24.66
CA SER A 52 -19.21 -0.28 -25.75
C SER A 52 -18.88 -0.90 -27.10
N VAL A 53 -19.85 -0.88 -27.98
CA VAL A 53 -19.73 -1.32 -29.38
C VAL A 53 -20.30 -0.24 -30.28
N SER A 54 -19.53 0.13 -31.31
CA SER A 54 -19.93 1.17 -32.29
C SER A 54 -20.39 2.49 -31.66
N GLY A 55 -19.71 2.91 -30.57
CA GLY A 55 -19.97 4.17 -29.87
C GLY A 55 -21.15 4.15 -28.89
N LYS A 56 -21.73 2.98 -28.60
CA LYS A 56 -22.83 2.84 -27.64
C LYS A 56 -22.48 1.85 -26.54
N ALA A 57 -22.68 2.21 -25.29
CA ALA A 57 -22.52 1.31 -24.16
C ALA A 57 -23.63 0.24 -24.17
N ILE A 58 -23.23 -1.02 -24.03
CA ILE A 58 -24.15 -2.17 -24.16
C ILE A 58 -24.17 -3.07 -22.93
N ALA A 59 -23.14 -3.03 -22.08
CA ALA A 59 -23.07 -3.83 -20.85
C ALA A 59 -22.25 -3.13 -19.79
N VAL A 60 -22.60 -3.40 -18.53
CA VAL A 60 -21.84 -3.04 -17.32
C VAL A 60 -21.38 -4.32 -16.65
N PHE A 61 -20.09 -4.43 -16.42
CA PHE A 61 -19.49 -5.46 -15.58
C PHE A 61 -19.28 -4.86 -14.20
N GLU A 62 -19.94 -5.40 -13.20
CA GLU A 62 -19.77 -5.01 -11.82
C GLU A 62 -18.74 -5.92 -11.15
N PHE A 63 -17.76 -5.32 -10.47
CA PHE A 63 -16.79 -6.04 -9.67
C PHE A 63 -17.20 -5.90 -8.21
N TYR A 64 -17.54 -7.01 -7.63
CA TYR A 64 -17.74 -7.07 -6.18
C TYR A 64 -16.36 -7.12 -5.55
N HIS A 65 -16.09 -6.21 -4.64
CA HIS A 65 -14.92 -6.39 -3.79
C HIS A 65 -15.17 -7.62 -2.93
N ASP A 66 -14.26 -8.57 -2.98
CA ASP A 66 -14.25 -9.65 -2.03
C ASP A 66 -14.20 -9.07 -0.61
N ASP A 67 -14.78 -9.79 0.34
CA ASP A 67 -14.62 -9.48 1.76
C ASP A 67 -13.11 -9.31 2.04
N ALA A 68 -12.78 -8.40 2.95
CA ALA A 68 -11.39 -8.22 3.34
C ALA A 68 -10.79 -9.56 3.76
N ARG A 69 -9.54 -9.79 3.39
CA ARG A 69 -8.83 -11.02 3.76
C ARG A 69 -8.87 -11.22 5.28
N ASP A 70 -8.97 -12.49 5.68
CA ASP A 70 -8.86 -12.86 7.10
C ASP A 70 -7.58 -12.26 7.71
N GLY A 71 -7.70 -11.66 8.89
CA GLY A 71 -6.57 -11.06 9.59
C GLY A 71 -6.35 -9.58 9.33
N VAL A 72 -7.09 -8.93 8.41
CA VAL A 72 -6.96 -7.47 8.16
C VAL A 72 -7.37 -6.68 9.40
N ALA A 73 -8.44 -7.05 10.08
CA ALA A 73 -8.89 -6.34 11.29
C ALA A 73 -7.85 -6.41 12.41
N GLU A 74 -7.26 -7.59 12.62
CA GLU A 74 -6.21 -7.83 13.61
C GLU A 74 -4.94 -7.05 13.27
N LEU A 75 -4.56 -7.02 11.99
CA LEU A 75 -3.42 -6.22 11.51
C LEU A 75 -3.65 -4.74 11.84
N LEU A 76 -4.78 -4.16 11.44
CA LEU A 76 -5.08 -2.76 11.63
C LEU A 76 -5.12 -2.38 13.12
N GLN A 77 -5.69 -3.24 13.96
CA GLN A 77 -5.68 -3.07 15.41
C GLN A 77 -4.24 -3.06 15.96
N SER A 78 -3.41 -4.01 15.56
CA SER A 78 -2.00 -4.10 15.97
C SER A 78 -1.17 -2.88 15.55
N LEU A 79 -1.43 -2.34 14.35
CA LEU A 79 -0.79 -1.11 13.87
C LEU A 79 -1.23 0.10 14.71
N SER A 80 -2.52 0.23 14.96
CA SER A 80 -3.08 1.29 15.81
C SER A 80 -2.50 1.26 17.22
N ASP A 81 -2.46 0.09 17.86
CA ASP A 81 -1.88 -0.10 19.21
C ASP A 81 -0.38 0.23 19.25
N SER A 82 0.27 0.11 18.09
CA SER A 82 1.67 0.47 17.90
C SER A 82 1.90 1.96 17.60
N GLY A 83 0.83 2.77 17.51
CA GLY A 83 0.89 4.19 17.15
C GLY A 83 1.24 4.41 15.67
N ILE A 84 0.97 3.43 14.81
CA ILE A 84 1.22 3.52 13.37
C ILE A 84 -0.08 3.94 12.68
N SER A 85 -0.05 5.07 11.98
CA SER A 85 -1.18 5.51 11.14
C SER A 85 -1.20 4.75 9.82
N VAL A 86 -2.39 4.39 9.37
CA VAL A 86 -2.60 3.65 8.12
C VAL A 86 -3.26 4.57 7.10
N GLU A 87 -2.74 4.55 5.87
CA GLU A 87 -3.34 5.18 4.69
C GLU A 87 -3.55 4.15 3.60
N ILE A 88 -4.61 4.30 2.81
CA ILE A 88 -4.93 3.42 1.68
C ILE A 88 -4.75 4.19 0.38
N LEU A 89 -3.93 3.65 -0.52
CA LEU A 89 -3.72 4.15 -1.88
C LEU A 89 -4.16 3.08 -2.87
N SER A 90 -5.17 3.39 -3.70
CA SER A 90 -5.68 2.45 -4.69
C SER A 90 -5.91 3.12 -6.05
N GLY A 91 -5.80 2.33 -7.12
CA GLY A 91 -6.26 2.72 -8.45
C GLY A 91 -7.79 2.68 -8.60
N ASP A 92 -8.50 2.07 -7.65
CA ASP A 92 -9.95 1.98 -7.64
C ASP A 92 -10.62 3.34 -7.42
N GLU A 93 -11.91 3.42 -7.73
CA GLU A 93 -12.70 4.63 -7.55
C GLU A 93 -12.71 5.07 -6.06
N GLN A 94 -12.58 6.37 -5.80
CA GLN A 94 -12.50 6.94 -4.45
C GLN A 94 -13.62 6.45 -3.52
N SER A 95 -14.85 6.37 -4.04
CA SER A 95 -16.03 5.90 -3.30
C SER A 95 -15.88 4.45 -2.80
N SER A 96 -15.29 3.59 -3.62
CA SER A 96 -15.04 2.18 -3.28
C SER A 96 -13.99 2.05 -2.18
N VAL A 97 -12.90 2.80 -2.31
CA VAL A 97 -11.82 2.83 -1.29
C VAL A 97 -12.33 3.32 0.05
N GLU A 98 -13.13 4.41 0.05
CA GLU A 98 -13.72 4.95 1.28
C GLU A 98 -14.74 4.00 1.92
N GLN A 99 -15.52 3.29 1.12
CA GLN A 99 -16.48 2.31 1.63
C GLN A 99 -15.76 1.13 2.30
N PHE A 100 -14.72 0.60 1.66
CA PHE A 100 -13.87 -0.44 2.25
C PHE A 100 -13.25 0.03 3.56
N ALA A 101 -12.60 1.20 3.56
CA ALA A 101 -11.92 1.79 4.70
C ALA A 101 -12.85 2.03 5.91
N ARG A 102 -14.09 2.43 5.63
CA ARG A 102 -15.11 2.66 6.67
C ARG A 102 -15.44 1.41 7.46
N GLY A 103 -15.42 0.23 6.82
CA GLY A 103 -15.60 -1.07 7.47
C GLY A 103 -14.55 -1.36 8.55
N PHE A 104 -13.38 -0.71 8.46
CA PHE A 104 -12.24 -0.87 9.37
C PHE A 104 -11.96 0.36 10.23
N GLY A 105 -12.84 1.36 10.22
CA GLY A 105 -12.66 2.57 11.00
C GLY A 105 -11.54 3.50 10.49
N ILE A 106 -11.04 3.29 9.28
CA ILE A 106 -10.05 4.18 8.64
C ILE A 106 -10.78 5.43 8.12
N PRO A 107 -10.34 6.65 8.50
CA PRO A 107 -11.02 7.85 8.08
C PRO A 107 -10.84 8.12 6.57
N ALA A 108 -11.86 8.70 5.94
CA ALA A 108 -11.82 9.03 4.51
C ALA A 108 -10.63 9.94 4.12
N SER A 109 -10.16 10.79 5.05
CA SER A 109 -8.97 11.61 4.86
C SER A 109 -7.66 10.82 4.68
N SER A 110 -7.65 9.55 5.12
CA SER A 110 -6.53 8.61 4.97
C SER A 110 -6.69 7.68 3.77
N CYS A 111 -7.66 7.96 2.88
CA CYS A 111 -7.97 7.12 1.73
C CYS A 111 -7.83 7.92 0.44
N ARG A 112 -7.16 7.34 -0.55
CA ARG A 112 -7.01 7.90 -1.88
C ARG A 112 -7.29 6.84 -2.93
N GLY A 113 -8.34 7.07 -3.71
CA GLY A 113 -8.72 6.27 -4.86
C GLY A 113 -8.39 6.97 -6.18
N GLY A 114 -8.40 6.22 -7.27
CA GLY A 114 -8.08 6.71 -8.61
C GLY A 114 -6.61 7.11 -8.79
N VAL A 115 -5.72 6.61 -7.96
CA VAL A 115 -4.29 6.95 -7.97
C VAL A 115 -3.56 5.99 -8.90
N ASP A 116 -2.90 6.52 -9.92
CA ASP A 116 -2.04 5.75 -10.81
C ASP A 116 -0.70 5.37 -10.12
N PRO A 117 0.11 4.49 -10.70
CA PRO A 117 1.37 4.07 -10.11
C PRO A 117 2.35 5.22 -9.82
N GLU A 118 2.42 6.22 -10.70
CA GLU A 118 3.27 7.40 -10.52
C GLU A 118 2.76 8.27 -9.37
N GLY A 119 1.46 8.50 -9.30
CA GLY A 119 0.81 9.23 -8.20
C GLY A 119 1.03 8.56 -6.83
N LYS A 120 1.02 7.22 -6.78
CA LYS A 120 1.36 6.49 -5.55
C LYS A 120 2.80 6.76 -5.11
N ALA A 121 3.77 6.69 -6.03
CA ALA A 121 5.18 6.96 -5.73
C ALA A 121 5.39 8.41 -5.26
N ILE A 122 4.76 9.39 -5.90
CA ILE A 122 4.80 10.79 -5.49
C ILE A 122 4.23 10.94 -4.08
N TRP A 123 3.08 10.34 -3.80
CA TRP A 123 2.44 10.41 -2.48
C TRP A 123 3.33 9.86 -1.39
N VAL A 124 3.90 8.66 -1.58
CA VAL A 124 4.83 8.04 -0.62
C VAL A 124 6.06 8.92 -0.41
N THR A 125 6.64 9.46 -1.48
CA THR A 125 7.78 10.38 -1.39
C THR A 125 7.47 11.62 -0.54
N GLU A 126 6.29 12.22 -0.69
CA GLU A 126 5.88 13.37 0.12
C GLU A 126 5.71 12.99 1.60
N LYS A 127 5.13 11.82 1.87
CA LYS A 127 4.97 11.32 3.24
C LYS A 127 6.30 11.02 3.92
N SER A 128 7.26 10.46 3.18
CA SER A 128 8.61 10.16 3.70
C SER A 128 9.38 11.41 4.13
N LYS A 129 9.05 12.58 3.57
CA LYS A 129 9.61 13.87 4.03
C LYS A 129 9.08 14.30 5.41
N ALA A 130 7.85 13.90 5.75
CA ALA A 130 7.19 14.27 7.00
C ALA A 130 7.44 13.27 8.15
N GLY A 131 7.76 12.01 7.82
CA GLY A 131 7.99 10.96 8.81
C GLY A 131 8.44 9.66 8.18
N LYS A 132 8.70 8.63 9.01
CA LYS A 132 9.06 7.31 8.51
C LYS A 132 7.85 6.63 7.91
N THR A 133 8.04 6.10 6.70
CA THR A 133 7.00 5.44 5.92
C THR A 133 7.34 3.99 5.64
N LEU A 134 6.30 3.16 5.67
CA LEU A 134 6.30 1.80 5.20
C LEU A 134 5.24 1.68 4.12
N MET A 135 5.61 1.20 2.95
CA MET A 135 4.67 0.87 1.87
C MET A 135 4.57 -0.64 1.76
N ALA A 136 3.34 -1.16 1.75
CA ALA A 136 3.07 -2.57 1.48
C ALA A 136 2.17 -2.69 0.24
N GLY A 137 2.53 -3.55 -0.70
CA GLY A 137 1.80 -3.73 -1.95
C GLY A 137 2.13 -5.06 -2.62
N ASP A 138 1.46 -5.37 -3.72
CA ASP A 138 1.70 -6.60 -4.50
C ASP A 138 2.97 -6.56 -5.36
N GLY A 139 3.61 -5.43 -5.47
CA GLY A 139 4.89 -5.21 -6.13
C GLY A 139 4.82 -4.96 -7.64
N PHE A 140 3.75 -5.31 -8.32
CA PHE A 140 3.69 -5.15 -9.78
C PHE A 140 3.40 -3.70 -10.20
N ASN A 141 2.29 -3.14 -9.72
CA ASN A 141 1.92 -1.75 -10.00
C ASN A 141 2.46 -0.77 -8.96
N ASP A 142 2.99 -1.28 -7.85
CA ASP A 142 3.42 -0.49 -6.70
C ASP A 142 4.94 -0.35 -6.60
N ALA A 143 5.71 -0.86 -7.58
CA ALA A 143 7.18 -0.87 -7.55
C ALA A 143 7.77 0.52 -7.27
N GLY A 144 7.26 1.57 -7.94
CA GLY A 144 7.71 2.95 -7.70
C GLY A 144 7.38 3.46 -6.29
N ALA A 145 6.22 3.08 -5.74
CA ALA A 145 5.81 3.46 -4.39
C ALA A 145 6.59 2.67 -3.32
N LEU A 146 6.85 1.38 -3.56
CA LEU A 146 7.71 0.55 -2.68
C LEU A 146 9.11 1.13 -2.57
N ALA A 147 9.74 1.47 -3.71
CA ALA A 147 11.06 2.07 -3.74
C ALA A 147 11.13 3.49 -3.15
N ALA A 148 10.02 4.22 -3.12
CA ALA A 148 9.93 5.57 -2.57
C ALA A 148 9.74 5.61 -1.05
N ALA A 149 9.35 4.50 -0.42
CA ALA A 149 9.17 4.39 1.01
C ALA A 149 10.52 4.26 1.76
N ASP A 150 10.52 4.53 3.09
CA ASP A 150 11.68 4.18 3.93
C ASP A 150 11.83 2.65 4.07
N VAL A 151 10.72 1.91 3.97
CA VAL A 151 10.69 0.46 3.90
C VAL A 151 9.60 0.03 2.93
N GLY A 152 9.98 -0.62 1.83
CA GLY A 152 9.07 -1.22 0.87
C GLY A 152 8.87 -2.71 1.16
N ILE A 153 7.62 -3.14 1.28
CA ILE A 153 7.25 -4.54 1.53
C ILE A 153 6.40 -5.06 0.39
N ALA A 154 6.92 -6.02 -0.34
CA ALA A 154 6.15 -6.75 -1.32
C ALA A 154 5.41 -7.92 -0.65
N VAL A 155 4.10 -8.02 -0.89
CA VAL A 155 3.23 -9.07 -0.32
C VAL A 155 2.65 -9.87 -1.47
N GLY A 156 2.80 -11.19 -1.44
CA GLY A 156 2.22 -12.05 -2.47
C GLY A 156 2.99 -13.34 -2.69
N SER A 157 2.39 -14.21 -3.48
CA SER A 157 3.00 -15.48 -3.89
C SER A 157 3.09 -15.53 -5.42
N GLY A 158 4.31 -15.73 -5.96
CA GLY A 158 4.52 -16.02 -7.38
C GLY A 158 5.46 -15.07 -8.12
N GLU A 159 5.53 -15.27 -9.44
CA GLU A 159 6.45 -14.58 -10.35
C GLU A 159 6.15 -13.08 -10.57
N GLN A 160 5.05 -12.58 -10.03
CA GLN A 160 4.59 -11.21 -10.24
C GLN A 160 5.15 -10.21 -9.22
N VAL A 161 5.86 -10.68 -8.20
CA VAL A 161 6.43 -9.80 -7.17
C VAL A 161 7.72 -9.19 -7.69
N ASN A 162 7.75 -7.87 -7.86
CA ASN A 162 8.97 -7.16 -8.22
C ASN A 162 9.90 -7.04 -7.01
N LEU A 163 10.77 -8.04 -6.85
CA LEU A 163 11.72 -8.13 -5.74
C LEU A 163 12.77 -7.01 -5.74
N ASP A 164 13.03 -6.41 -6.91
CA ASP A 164 14.05 -5.37 -7.05
C ASP A 164 13.62 -4.03 -6.44
N ALA A 165 12.31 -3.84 -6.21
CA ALA A 165 11.74 -2.61 -5.69
C ALA A 165 11.40 -2.66 -4.19
N ALA A 166 11.46 -3.84 -3.56
CA ALA A 166 11.08 -4.03 -2.18
C ALA A 166 12.27 -4.41 -1.30
N ASP A 167 12.31 -3.88 -0.07
CA ASP A 167 13.31 -4.25 0.94
C ASP A 167 12.97 -5.59 1.60
N VAL A 168 11.69 -5.95 1.65
CA VAL A 168 11.17 -7.16 2.30
C VAL A 168 10.13 -7.81 1.41
N LEU A 169 10.19 -9.15 1.33
CA LEU A 169 9.16 -9.98 0.73
C LEU A 169 8.43 -10.76 1.82
N ILE A 170 7.11 -10.64 1.84
CA ILE A 170 6.23 -11.50 2.63
C ILE A 170 5.57 -12.49 1.66
N PRO A 171 5.97 -13.77 1.67
CA PRO A 171 5.34 -14.77 0.82
C PRO A 171 3.93 -15.10 1.34
N GLY A 172 2.99 -15.23 0.40
CA GLY A 172 1.59 -15.50 0.74
C GLY A 172 0.76 -14.22 0.88
N ASP A 173 -0.46 -14.39 1.37
CA ASP A 173 -1.49 -13.35 1.38
C ASP A 173 -2.12 -13.11 2.77
N ASP A 174 -1.51 -13.66 3.84
CA ASP A 174 -1.97 -13.43 5.22
C ASP A 174 -1.50 -12.07 5.74
N PRO A 175 -2.42 -11.11 5.96
CA PRO A 175 -2.06 -9.77 6.43
C PRO A 175 -1.37 -9.75 7.80
N ARG A 176 -1.59 -10.77 8.65
CA ARG A 176 -0.99 -10.87 9.98
C ARG A 176 0.52 -11.00 9.94
N ALA A 177 1.08 -11.49 8.84
CA ALA A 177 2.53 -11.57 8.64
C ALA A 177 3.20 -10.19 8.74
N LEU A 178 2.53 -9.13 8.30
CA LEU A 178 3.04 -7.76 8.41
C LEU A 178 3.16 -7.32 9.88
N SER A 179 2.15 -7.59 10.71
CA SER A 179 2.21 -7.27 12.15
C SER A 179 3.29 -8.06 12.87
N GLN A 180 3.47 -9.34 12.53
CA GLN A 180 4.54 -10.18 13.06
C GLN A 180 5.93 -9.66 12.67
N LEU A 181 6.12 -9.24 11.43
CA LEU A 181 7.36 -8.64 10.95
C LEU A 181 7.72 -7.38 11.76
N ILE A 182 6.75 -6.49 11.96
CA ILE A 182 6.94 -5.25 12.73
C ILE A 182 7.29 -5.56 14.19
N ALA A 183 6.61 -6.53 14.82
CA ALA A 183 6.89 -6.96 16.19
C ALA A 183 8.31 -7.55 16.32
N MET A 184 8.71 -8.38 15.35
CA MET A 184 10.05 -8.96 15.29
C MET A 184 11.13 -7.89 15.14
N ALA A 185 10.91 -6.91 14.25
CA ALA A 185 11.84 -5.79 14.04
C ALA A 185 12.01 -4.95 15.30
N LYS A 186 10.92 -4.64 16.03
CA LYS A 186 10.96 -3.93 17.32
C LYS A 186 11.76 -4.71 18.38
N THR A 187 11.53 -6.02 18.49
CA THR A 187 12.25 -6.89 19.42
C THR A 187 13.74 -6.95 19.09
N THR A 188 14.08 -7.14 17.81
CA THR A 188 15.47 -7.16 17.34
C THR A 188 16.18 -5.86 17.66
N ARG A 189 15.54 -4.71 17.40
CA ARG A 189 16.08 -3.40 17.75
C ARG A 189 16.35 -3.27 19.24
N SER A 190 15.44 -3.74 20.09
CA SER A 190 15.60 -3.70 21.54
C SER A 190 16.82 -4.51 22.00
N VAL A 191 17.00 -5.72 21.47
CA VAL A 191 18.15 -6.58 21.76
C VAL A 191 19.46 -5.94 21.29
N VAL A 192 19.48 -5.40 20.07
CA VAL A 192 20.67 -4.69 19.54
C VAL A 192 21.05 -3.51 20.43
N MET A 193 20.07 -2.68 20.80
CA MET A 193 20.32 -1.53 21.68
C MET A 193 20.81 -1.94 23.06
N ALA A 194 20.25 -3.00 23.66
CA ALA A 194 20.71 -3.54 24.92
C ALA A 194 22.18 -4.00 24.82
N ASN A 195 22.54 -4.73 23.77
CA ASN A 195 23.91 -5.18 23.55
C ASN A 195 24.89 -4.02 23.37
N VAL A 196 24.50 -2.99 22.63
CA VAL A 196 25.32 -1.77 22.45
C VAL A 196 25.55 -1.06 23.79
N ILE A 197 24.48 -0.86 24.58
CA ILE A 197 24.57 -0.21 25.89
C ILE A 197 25.46 -1.01 26.85
N ILE A 198 25.29 -2.34 26.91
CA ILE A 198 26.12 -3.22 27.75
C ILE A 198 27.58 -3.15 27.30
N SER A 199 27.85 -3.21 25.99
CA SER A 199 29.22 -3.15 25.44
C SER A 199 29.92 -1.85 25.79
N ILE A 200 29.21 -0.72 25.65
CA ILE A 200 29.72 0.60 26.05
C ILE A 200 30.00 0.63 27.56
N GLY A 201 29.07 0.11 28.39
CA GLY A 201 29.21 0.08 29.82
C GLY A 201 30.44 -0.74 30.26
N VAL A 202 30.58 -1.93 29.71
CA VAL A 202 31.73 -2.83 30.01
C VAL A 202 33.07 -2.22 29.57
N THR A 203 33.07 -1.43 28.48
CA THR A 203 34.30 -0.77 28.01
C THR A 203 34.62 0.48 28.82
N ALA A 204 33.62 1.31 29.14
CA ALA A 204 33.82 2.57 29.83
C ALA A 204 34.23 2.40 31.31
N LEU A 205 33.69 1.43 32.04
CA LEU A 205 33.96 1.19 33.44
C LEU A 205 35.42 0.87 33.73
N PRO A 206 36.10 -0.10 33.08
CA PRO A 206 37.51 -0.38 33.29
C PRO A 206 38.43 0.78 32.91
N VAL A 207 38.12 1.49 31.80
CA VAL A 207 38.92 2.64 31.37
C VAL A 207 38.87 3.76 32.42
N SER A 208 37.71 4.08 32.95
CA SER A 208 37.55 5.05 34.04
C SER A 208 38.29 4.62 35.28
N TYR A 209 38.24 3.32 35.65
CA TYR A 209 38.92 2.81 36.82
C TYR A 209 40.46 2.87 36.65
N THR A 210 41.01 2.49 35.54
CA THR A 210 42.47 2.54 35.27
C THR A 210 43.00 3.95 35.22
N HIS A 211 42.26 4.92 34.67
CA HIS A 211 42.66 6.33 34.64
C HIS A 211 42.55 7.03 35.99
N LEU A 212 41.64 6.64 36.86
CA LEU A 212 41.46 7.25 38.18
C LEU A 212 42.35 6.63 39.23
N THR A 213 42.88 5.39 39.02
CA THR A 213 43.63 4.64 40.03
C THR A 213 45.10 4.38 39.70
N LEU A 214 45.61 4.93 38.59
CA LEU A 214 47.08 4.91 38.38
C LEU A 214 47.75 5.83 39.39
N PRO A 215 48.45 5.31 40.39
CA PRO A 215 49.29 6.13 41.22
C PRO A 215 50.45 6.63 40.36
N THR A 216 50.72 7.93 40.42
CA THR A 216 51.98 8.46 39.99
C THR A 216 53.09 7.76 40.72
N MET A 217 53.68 6.75 40.08
CA MET A 217 54.99 6.25 40.56
C MET A 217 56.00 7.33 40.28
N GLU A 218 56.29 8.19 41.28
CA GLU A 218 57.50 8.97 41.33
C GLU A 218 58.67 7.98 41.47
N LEU A 219 59.47 7.89 40.40
CA LEU A 219 60.80 7.25 40.48
C LEU A 219 61.69 8.22 41.22
N VAL A 220 62.15 7.81 42.40
CA VAL A 220 63.26 8.41 43.14
C VAL A 220 64.55 7.84 42.61
#